data_45b2c3fc918ea520a7c9233aa7e3356f
#
_entry.id   45b2c3fc918ea520a7c9233aa7e3356f
#
_cell.length_a   1.000
_cell.length_b   1.000
_cell.length_c   1.000
_cell.angle_alpha   90.00
_cell.angle_beta   90.00
_cell.angle_gamma   90.00
#
_symmetry.space_group_name_H-M   'P 1'
#
loop_
_entity.id
_entity.type
_entity.pdbx_description
1 polymer ?
#
loop_
_entity_poly.entity_id
_entity_poly.type
_entity_poly.pdbx_seq_one_letter_code
_entity_poly.pdbx_strand_id
1 'polypeptide(L)'
;MRTRFLAIAAICCAAGAAASTPKIWTIDSARDFSEGTAHGVSALPDGRLALTRESKAIAGLSATKIFAVAAEKSGALLFASGDEGQIFRQEPGKPATVLLTLPESEVTALAAGPDGAIYAGTSPHGKVYRIEKGKPLVYFEPQAEYIWAFAFDRGSLFVATGVPGRIFRVTAPGEGRVFDDVGDEHVRCLLMDAQGRLWAGTSGKGLVIRIAPDGVARTIYDSEKAEVSSLAAGPEGQVWGPITKRLVDAYVRFVDFDFVAQYMKFFDEKVSSTPF
;
A
#
# COMPACT_ATOMS: atom_id res chain seq x y z
N MET A 1 -63.04 -71.87 -45.71
CA MET A 1 -61.87 -71.79 -44.80
C MET A 1 -61.32 -70.36 -44.81
N ARG A 2 -61.43 -69.61 -43.73
CA ARG A 2 -61.11 -68.20 -43.62
C ARG A 2 -59.77 -68.06 -42.89
N THR A 3 -58.76 -67.57 -43.62
CA THR A 3 -57.45 -67.25 -43.05
C THR A 3 -57.48 -65.81 -42.54
N ARG A 4 -57.34 -65.61 -41.22
CA ARG A 4 -57.28 -64.32 -40.61
C ARG A 4 -55.80 -63.82 -40.66
N PHE A 5 -55.55 -62.79 -41.38
CA PHE A 5 -54.31 -62.08 -41.27
C PHE A 5 -54.31 -61.18 -40.04
N LEU A 6 -53.43 -61.45 -39.09
CA LEU A 6 -53.12 -60.52 -37.98
C LEU A 6 -52.15 -59.50 -38.48
N ALA A 7 -52.55 -58.23 -38.58
CA ALA A 7 -51.69 -57.12 -38.78
C ALA A 7 -51.14 -56.71 -37.42
N ILE A 8 -49.85 -56.93 -37.21
CA ILE A 8 -49.11 -56.41 -36.05
C ILE A 8 -48.72 -54.98 -36.43
N ALA A 9 -49.39 -53.99 -35.90
CA ALA A 9 -48.99 -52.61 -35.97
C ALA A 9 -47.81 -52.40 -35.00
N ALA A 10 -46.60 -52.34 -35.53
CA ALA A 10 -45.44 -51.87 -34.76
C ALA A 10 -45.54 -50.37 -34.56
N ILE A 11 -45.94 -49.97 -33.36
CA ILE A 11 -45.87 -48.60 -32.93
C ILE A 11 -44.41 -48.33 -32.61
N CYS A 12 -43.67 -47.72 -33.54
CA CYS A 12 -42.37 -47.13 -33.28
C CYS A 12 -42.57 -45.87 -32.41
N CYS A 13 -42.46 -46.02 -31.11
CA CYS A 13 -42.22 -44.90 -30.22
C CYS A 13 -40.88 -44.30 -30.58
N ALA A 14 -40.87 -43.30 -31.46
CA ALA A 14 -39.74 -42.42 -31.62
C ALA A 14 -39.62 -41.57 -30.31
N ALA A 15 -38.95 -42.14 -29.32
CA ALA A 15 -38.46 -41.33 -28.22
C ALA A 15 -37.48 -40.32 -28.83
N GLY A 16 -37.93 -39.11 -29.00
CA GLY A 16 -37.07 -38.02 -29.37
C GLY A 16 -35.98 -37.91 -28.32
N ALA A 17 -34.81 -38.42 -28.67
CA ALA A 17 -33.61 -38.09 -27.91
C ALA A 17 -33.44 -36.57 -28.03
N ALA A 18 -33.88 -35.83 -27.03
CA ALA A 18 -33.50 -34.43 -26.88
C ALA A 18 -31.99 -34.44 -26.71
N ALA A 19 -31.28 -34.19 -27.80
CA ALA A 19 -29.86 -33.96 -27.74
C ALA A 19 -29.67 -32.70 -26.87
N SER A 20 -29.25 -32.91 -25.65
CA SER A 20 -28.82 -31.79 -24.83
C SER A 20 -27.59 -31.16 -25.50
N THR A 21 -27.75 -29.99 -26.09
CA THR A 21 -26.62 -29.22 -26.54
C THR A 21 -25.73 -28.97 -25.35
N PRO A 22 -24.48 -29.42 -25.35
CA PRO A 22 -23.57 -29.15 -24.24
C PRO A 22 -23.45 -27.62 -24.05
N LYS A 23 -23.73 -27.16 -22.87
CA LYS A 23 -23.52 -25.74 -22.53
C LYS A 23 -22.03 -25.55 -22.41
N ILE A 24 -21.41 -25.00 -23.46
CA ILE A 24 -19.98 -24.65 -23.43
C ILE A 24 -19.89 -23.32 -22.75
N TRP A 25 -19.16 -23.30 -21.65
CA TRP A 25 -18.80 -22.05 -20.94
C TRP A 25 -17.43 -21.65 -21.45
N THR A 26 -17.35 -20.49 -22.06
CA THR A 26 -16.09 -19.90 -22.49
C THR A 26 -15.76 -18.74 -21.55
N ILE A 27 -14.59 -18.80 -20.92
CA ILE A 27 -14.02 -17.73 -20.11
C ILE A 27 -12.75 -17.36 -20.85
N ASP A 28 -12.81 -16.33 -21.67
CA ASP A 28 -11.72 -15.95 -22.58
C ASP A 28 -11.34 -14.45 -22.47
N SER A 29 -11.97 -13.75 -21.55
CA SER A 29 -11.65 -12.33 -21.29
C SER A 29 -11.29 -12.07 -19.84
N ALA A 30 -10.48 -11.03 -19.59
CA ALA A 30 -10.17 -10.58 -18.23
C ALA A 30 -11.44 -10.20 -17.45
N ARG A 31 -12.48 -9.76 -18.14
CA ARG A 31 -13.77 -9.43 -17.55
C ARG A 31 -14.47 -10.69 -17.02
N ASP A 32 -14.49 -11.77 -17.80
CA ASP A 32 -15.13 -13.03 -17.38
C ASP A 32 -14.42 -13.61 -16.17
N PHE A 33 -13.07 -13.49 -16.11
CA PHE A 33 -12.28 -13.86 -14.94
C PHE A 33 -12.60 -13.00 -13.71
N SER A 34 -12.89 -11.71 -13.90
CA SER A 34 -13.17 -10.78 -12.80
C SER A 34 -14.54 -11.01 -12.14
N GLU A 35 -15.46 -11.74 -12.80
CA GLU A 35 -16.75 -12.15 -12.23
C GLU A 35 -16.62 -13.33 -11.25
N GLY A 36 -15.49 -14.01 -11.26
CA GLY A 36 -15.18 -15.11 -10.35
C GLY A 36 -14.50 -14.63 -9.06
N THR A 37 -14.59 -15.46 -8.03
CA THR A 37 -13.81 -15.26 -6.79
C THR A 37 -12.57 -16.13 -6.84
N ALA A 38 -11.40 -15.48 -6.85
CA ALA A 38 -10.12 -16.18 -6.88
C ALA A 38 -9.73 -16.65 -5.47
N HIS A 39 -9.46 -17.93 -5.32
CA HIS A 39 -8.96 -18.52 -4.08
C HIS A 39 -7.59 -19.13 -4.32
N GLY A 40 -6.53 -18.51 -3.76
CA GLY A 40 -5.15 -19.00 -3.86
C GLY A 40 -4.55 -18.94 -5.27
N VAL A 41 -5.19 -18.22 -6.20
CA VAL A 41 -4.70 -17.99 -7.56
C VAL A 41 -4.80 -16.52 -7.94
N SER A 42 -3.91 -16.08 -8.81
CA SER A 42 -3.96 -14.74 -9.46
C SER A 42 -3.92 -14.93 -10.97
N ALA A 43 -4.73 -14.16 -11.70
CA ALA A 43 -4.59 -14.01 -13.14
C ALA A 43 -3.46 -13.02 -13.43
N LEU A 44 -2.48 -13.44 -14.21
CA LEU A 44 -1.37 -12.58 -14.65
C LEU A 44 -1.78 -11.78 -15.89
N PRO A 45 -1.11 -10.65 -16.19
CA PRO A 45 -1.43 -9.82 -17.36
C PRO A 45 -1.33 -10.56 -18.70
N ASP A 46 -0.55 -11.64 -18.75
CA ASP A 46 -0.40 -12.51 -19.91
C ASP A 46 -1.48 -13.61 -20.02
N GLY A 47 -2.49 -13.58 -19.13
CA GLY A 47 -3.60 -14.55 -19.08
C GLY A 47 -3.27 -15.84 -18.37
N ARG A 48 -2.05 -16.04 -17.85
CA ARG A 48 -1.71 -17.21 -17.06
C ARG A 48 -2.25 -17.12 -15.64
N LEU A 49 -2.60 -18.26 -15.06
CA LEU A 49 -2.92 -18.36 -13.64
C LEU A 49 -1.64 -18.73 -12.86
N ALA A 50 -1.40 -18.02 -11.79
CA ALA A 50 -0.32 -18.32 -10.84
C ALA A 50 -0.89 -18.59 -9.46
N LEU A 51 -0.26 -19.51 -8.72
CA LEU A 51 -0.57 -19.67 -7.30
C LEU A 51 -0.16 -18.41 -6.56
N THR A 52 -1.05 -17.90 -5.73
CA THR A 52 -0.78 -16.74 -4.87
C THR A 52 -1.10 -17.06 -3.42
N ARG A 53 -0.70 -16.16 -2.52
CA ARG A 53 -1.07 -16.29 -1.11
C ARG A 53 -2.56 -16.01 -0.95
N GLU A 54 -3.20 -16.78 -0.11
CA GLU A 54 -4.58 -16.53 0.29
C GLU A 54 -4.67 -15.16 1.00
N SER A 55 -5.63 -14.33 0.56
CA SER A 55 -5.95 -13.09 1.28
C SER A 55 -6.99 -13.38 2.36
N LYS A 56 -6.79 -12.82 3.55
CA LYS A 56 -7.73 -12.94 4.66
C LYS A 56 -8.17 -11.55 5.09
N ALA A 57 -9.48 -11.38 5.26
CA ALA A 57 -10.02 -10.16 5.84
C ALA A 57 -9.57 -10.03 7.31
N ILE A 58 -9.19 -8.82 7.70
CA ILE A 58 -8.85 -8.51 9.09
C ILE A 58 -10.15 -8.16 9.83
N ALA A 59 -10.54 -9.01 10.77
CA ALA A 59 -11.70 -8.74 11.60
C ALA A 59 -11.39 -7.67 12.65
N GLY A 60 -12.40 -6.90 13.06
CA GLY A 60 -12.30 -5.91 14.12
C GLY A 60 -11.77 -4.53 13.71
N LEU A 61 -11.47 -4.31 12.42
CA LEU A 61 -11.19 -2.96 11.90
C LEU A 61 -12.51 -2.27 11.57
N SER A 62 -12.85 -1.23 12.33
CA SER A 62 -14.08 -0.42 12.13
C SER A 62 -13.82 0.92 11.41
N ALA A 63 -12.56 1.20 11.08
CA ALA A 63 -12.19 2.43 10.37
C ALA A 63 -12.65 2.43 8.90
N THR A 64 -13.12 3.57 8.41
CA THR A 64 -13.51 3.74 7.01
C THR A 64 -12.30 3.86 6.07
N LYS A 65 -11.16 4.34 6.61
CA LYS A 65 -9.90 4.51 5.87
C LYS A 65 -8.72 4.10 6.75
N ILE A 66 -7.75 3.45 6.15
CA ILE A 66 -6.45 3.17 6.77
C ILE A 66 -5.38 3.91 5.97
N PHE A 67 -4.66 4.82 6.62
CA PHE A 67 -3.60 5.60 5.98
C PHE A 67 -2.22 4.95 6.11
N ALA A 68 -1.96 4.28 7.21
CA ALA A 68 -0.67 3.66 7.43
C ALA A 68 -0.80 2.30 8.14
N VAL A 69 0.13 1.41 7.84
CA VAL A 69 0.28 0.11 8.50
C VAL A 69 1.73 -0.04 8.93
N ALA A 70 1.94 -0.52 10.14
CA ALA A 70 3.27 -0.84 10.66
C ALA A 70 3.26 -2.21 11.34
N ALA A 71 4.41 -2.87 11.37
CA ALA A 71 4.59 -4.14 12.07
C ALA A 71 5.49 -3.95 13.29
N GLU A 72 5.06 -4.46 14.43
CA GLU A 72 5.90 -4.57 15.62
C GLU A 72 6.85 -5.78 15.52
N LYS A 73 7.94 -5.75 16.26
CA LYS A 73 8.86 -6.90 16.38
C LYS A 73 8.18 -8.16 16.89
N SER A 74 7.08 -8.02 17.62
CA SER A 74 6.22 -9.11 18.11
C SER A 74 5.45 -9.85 17.01
N GLY A 75 5.41 -9.29 15.80
CA GLY A 75 4.57 -9.73 14.68
C GLY A 75 3.16 -9.15 14.73
N ALA A 76 2.82 -8.33 15.71
CA ALA A 76 1.55 -7.61 15.73
C ALA A 76 1.55 -6.51 14.66
N LEU A 77 0.39 -6.27 14.04
CA LEU A 77 0.17 -5.23 13.07
C LEU A 77 -0.54 -4.04 13.72
N LEU A 78 -0.12 -2.86 13.33
CA LEU A 78 -0.70 -1.58 13.73
C LEU A 78 -1.35 -0.93 12.51
N PHE A 79 -2.53 -0.34 12.68
CA PHE A 79 -3.26 0.34 11.61
C PHE A 79 -3.64 1.74 12.08
N ALA A 80 -3.32 2.73 11.27
CA ALA A 80 -3.64 4.13 11.52
C ALA A 80 -4.89 4.51 10.75
N SER A 81 -5.94 4.99 11.46
CA SER A 81 -7.18 5.39 10.82
C SER A 81 -7.11 6.81 10.24
N GLY A 82 -7.83 7.01 9.14
CA GLY A 82 -8.07 8.31 8.54
C GLY A 82 -9.32 9.01 9.07
N ASP A 83 -9.86 8.53 10.16
CA ASP A 83 -11.02 9.07 10.85
C ASP A 83 -10.90 8.79 12.35
N GLU A 84 -11.44 9.68 13.17
CA GLU A 84 -11.49 9.57 14.63
C GLU A 84 -10.13 9.41 15.36
N GLY A 85 -8.99 9.59 14.66
CA GLY A 85 -7.65 9.54 15.28
C GLY A 85 -7.28 8.20 15.91
N GLN A 86 -7.89 7.09 15.48
CA GLN A 86 -7.71 5.79 16.09
C GLN A 86 -6.47 5.07 15.56
N ILE A 87 -5.81 4.36 16.47
CA ILE A 87 -4.78 3.38 16.15
C ILE A 87 -5.30 2.02 16.58
N PHE A 88 -5.37 1.09 15.64
CA PHE A 88 -5.73 -0.31 15.91
C PHE A 88 -4.49 -1.16 16.02
N ARG A 89 -4.57 -2.23 16.81
CA ARG A 89 -3.54 -3.24 16.96
C ARG A 89 -4.14 -4.62 16.76
N GLN A 90 -3.49 -5.43 15.93
CA GLN A 90 -3.84 -6.82 15.70
C GLN A 90 -2.69 -7.73 16.12
N GLU A 91 -2.90 -8.57 17.09
CA GLU A 91 -1.99 -9.66 17.40
C GLU A 91 -2.15 -10.80 16.39
N PRO A 92 -1.10 -11.60 16.10
CA PRO A 92 -1.20 -12.74 15.22
C PRO A 92 -2.38 -13.65 15.56
N GLY A 93 -3.25 -13.91 14.60
CA GLY A 93 -4.41 -14.80 14.74
C GLY A 93 -5.59 -14.23 15.53
N LYS A 94 -5.53 -12.99 15.99
CA LYS A 94 -6.64 -12.34 16.72
C LYS A 94 -7.28 -11.23 15.88
N PRO A 95 -8.54 -10.85 16.17
CA PRO A 95 -9.14 -9.64 15.61
C PRO A 95 -8.33 -8.38 16.01
N ALA A 96 -8.40 -7.35 15.17
CA ALA A 96 -7.88 -6.05 15.52
C ALA A 96 -8.75 -5.39 16.62
N THR A 97 -8.11 -4.64 17.48
CA THR A 97 -8.76 -3.86 18.56
C THR A 97 -8.18 -2.45 18.58
N VAL A 98 -8.97 -1.48 19.03
CA VAL A 98 -8.48 -0.12 19.23
C VAL A 98 -7.42 -0.14 20.33
N LEU A 99 -6.20 0.27 19.98
CA LEU A 99 -5.10 0.42 20.93
C LEU A 99 -5.26 1.72 21.71
N LEU A 100 -5.54 2.81 21.02
CA LEU A 100 -5.82 4.13 21.58
C LEU A 100 -6.44 5.07 20.54
N THR A 101 -6.94 6.20 21.01
CA THR A 101 -7.42 7.32 20.18
C THR A 101 -6.60 8.56 20.50
N LEU A 102 -6.06 9.20 19.49
CA LEU A 102 -5.36 10.48 19.59
C LEU A 102 -6.37 11.65 19.50
N PRO A 103 -6.01 12.84 20.00
CA PRO A 103 -6.90 13.99 19.91
C PRO A 103 -7.06 14.57 18.50
N GLU A 104 -6.15 14.21 17.58
CA GLU A 104 -6.20 14.63 16.17
C GLU A 104 -7.16 13.73 15.38
N SER A 105 -7.79 14.27 14.32
CA SER A 105 -8.80 13.55 13.55
C SER A 105 -8.24 12.42 12.70
N GLU A 106 -7.01 12.56 12.24
CA GLU A 106 -6.37 11.60 11.33
C GLU A 106 -4.99 11.19 11.83
N VAL A 107 -4.68 9.90 11.71
CA VAL A 107 -3.34 9.36 11.89
C VAL A 107 -2.81 8.99 10.51
N THR A 108 -1.92 9.81 9.98
CA THR A 108 -1.45 9.74 8.59
C THR A 108 -0.16 8.94 8.44
N ALA A 109 0.63 8.81 9.50
CA ALA A 109 1.86 8.03 9.52
C ALA A 109 1.95 7.16 10.76
N LEU A 110 2.58 5.99 10.64
CA LEU A 110 2.76 5.05 11.73
C LEU A 110 4.05 4.26 11.55
N ALA A 111 4.81 4.11 12.63
CA ALA A 111 6.02 3.31 12.62
C ALA A 111 6.28 2.68 13.99
N ALA A 112 6.82 1.46 13.99
CA ALA A 112 7.42 0.86 15.19
C ALA A 112 8.90 1.26 15.25
N GLY A 113 9.26 1.99 16.28
CA GLY A 113 10.63 2.45 16.48
C GLY A 113 11.58 1.32 16.87
N PRO A 114 12.88 1.54 16.68
CA PRO A 114 13.92 0.58 17.07
C PRO A 114 13.97 0.36 18.60
N ASP A 115 13.50 1.35 19.36
CA ASP A 115 13.35 1.35 20.82
C ASP A 115 12.11 0.60 21.33
N GLY A 116 11.26 0.11 20.43
CA GLY A 116 10.02 -0.59 20.74
C GLY A 116 8.83 0.32 21.01
N ALA A 117 9.00 1.66 20.96
CA ALA A 117 7.89 2.59 20.99
C ALA A 117 7.18 2.67 19.62
N ILE A 118 5.92 3.06 19.63
CA ILE A 118 5.16 3.36 18.43
C ILE A 118 5.23 4.87 18.18
N TYR A 119 5.52 5.26 16.95
CA TYR A 119 5.49 6.64 16.52
C TYR A 119 4.30 6.84 15.59
N ALA A 120 3.47 7.85 15.88
CA ALA A 120 2.29 8.19 15.11
C ALA A 120 2.36 9.66 14.66
N GLY A 121 2.15 9.90 13.39
CA GLY A 121 2.05 11.22 12.78
C GLY A 121 0.61 11.54 12.46
N THR A 122 0.22 12.78 12.65
CA THR A 122 -1.18 13.22 12.57
C THR A 122 -1.41 14.36 11.59
N SER A 123 -2.68 14.63 11.32
CA SER A 123 -3.25 15.73 10.55
C SER A 123 -4.58 16.14 11.21
N PRO A 124 -5.01 17.42 11.09
CA PRO A 124 -4.43 18.55 10.35
C PRO A 124 -3.36 19.35 11.11
N HIS A 125 -3.15 19.06 12.40
CA HIS A 125 -2.14 19.75 13.20
C HIS A 125 -0.90 18.87 13.35
N GLY A 126 -0.16 18.67 12.30
CA GLY A 126 0.97 17.76 12.15
C GLY A 126 1.84 17.52 13.38
N LYS A 127 1.39 16.68 14.29
CA LYS A 127 2.11 16.28 15.50
C LYS A 127 2.68 14.89 15.39
N VAL A 128 3.81 14.69 15.99
CA VAL A 128 4.40 13.37 16.19
C VAL A 128 4.16 12.93 17.62
N TYR A 129 3.45 11.83 17.78
CA TYR A 129 3.25 11.19 19.05
C TYR A 129 4.22 10.01 19.20
N ARG A 130 4.79 9.85 20.39
CA ARG A 130 5.49 8.65 20.82
C ARG A 130 4.64 7.92 21.83
N ILE A 131 4.36 6.66 21.58
CA ILE A 131 3.42 5.85 22.35
C ILE A 131 4.20 4.71 22.99
N GLU A 132 4.23 4.72 24.33
CA GLU A 132 4.81 3.66 25.13
C GLU A 132 3.76 3.08 26.07
N LYS A 133 3.63 1.76 26.09
CA LYS A 133 2.66 1.04 26.96
C LYS A 133 1.23 1.62 26.85
N GLY A 134 0.83 2.01 25.62
CA GLY A 134 -0.48 2.59 25.33
C GLY A 134 -0.66 4.06 25.76
N LYS A 135 0.39 4.73 26.23
CA LYS A 135 0.34 6.14 26.62
C LYS A 135 0.96 7.02 25.53
N PRO A 136 0.18 7.88 24.86
CA PRO A 136 0.69 8.82 23.87
C PRO A 136 1.30 10.04 24.57
N LEU A 137 2.45 10.47 24.11
CA LEU A 137 3.10 11.72 24.46
C LEU A 137 3.48 12.46 23.17
N VAL A 138 3.24 13.77 23.12
CA VAL A 138 3.72 14.59 22.01
C VAL A 138 5.24 14.56 22.04
N TYR A 139 5.82 14.05 20.95
CA TYR A 139 7.26 13.89 20.82
C TYR A 139 7.89 15.03 20.04
N PHE A 140 7.19 15.53 18.99
CA PHE A 140 7.67 16.64 18.17
C PHE A 140 6.51 17.34 17.46
N GLU A 141 6.60 18.67 17.32
CA GLU A 141 5.64 19.52 16.59
C GLU A 141 6.39 20.39 15.55
N PRO A 142 6.44 19.98 14.28
CA PRO A 142 7.19 20.66 13.23
C PRO A 142 6.54 21.94 12.69
N GLN A 143 5.35 22.33 13.16
CA GLN A 143 4.54 23.42 12.62
C GLN A 143 4.19 23.18 11.11
N ALA A 144 3.69 22.01 10.82
CA ALA A 144 3.21 21.60 9.51
C ALA A 144 1.78 21.05 9.65
N GLU A 145 1.05 20.97 8.54
CA GLU A 145 -0.31 20.40 8.60
C GLU A 145 -0.30 18.87 8.67
N TYR A 146 0.66 18.24 8.01
CA TYR A 146 0.68 16.78 7.85
C TYR A 146 2.03 16.18 8.28
N ILE A 147 1.97 15.03 8.92
CA ILE A 147 3.11 14.12 9.07
C ILE A 147 2.86 12.92 8.16
N TRP A 148 3.70 12.72 7.15
CA TRP A 148 3.48 11.70 6.14
C TRP A 148 4.29 10.42 6.31
N ALA A 149 5.51 10.53 6.82
CA ALA A 149 6.39 9.37 6.92
C ALA A 149 7.44 9.54 8.01
N PHE A 150 7.94 8.40 8.45
CA PHE A 150 9.04 8.26 9.39
C PHE A 150 10.16 7.41 8.82
N ALA A 151 11.39 7.75 9.17
CA ALA A 151 12.54 6.89 9.00
C ALA A 151 13.44 6.98 10.24
N PHE A 152 14.20 5.93 10.53
CA PHE A 152 15.10 5.89 11.70
C PHE A 152 16.54 5.63 11.25
N ASP A 153 17.47 6.36 11.81
CA ASP A 153 18.90 6.08 11.69
C ASP A 153 19.65 6.50 12.96
N ARG A 154 20.46 5.60 13.51
CA ARG A 154 21.41 5.85 14.62
C ARG A 154 20.82 6.67 15.77
N GLY A 155 19.61 6.29 16.20
CA GLY A 155 18.92 6.95 17.30
C GLY A 155 18.23 8.27 16.95
N SER A 156 18.27 8.72 15.70
CA SER A 156 17.50 9.85 15.20
C SER A 156 16.23 9.39 14.51
N LEU A 157 15.17 10.17 14.67
CA LEU A 157 13.93 10.05 13.92
C LEU A 157 13.92 11.09 12.82
N PHE A 158 13.72 10.67 11.57
CA PHE A 158 13.44 11.57 10.46
C PHE A 158 11.93 11.63 10.25
N VAL A 159 11.42 12.85 10.12
CA VAL A 159 9.99 13.15 10.01
C VAL A 159 9.74 13.89 8.72
N ALA A 160 8.92 13.31 7.84
CA ALA A 160 8.46 13.94 6.61
C ALA A 160 7.15 14.67 6.83
N THR A 161 7.09 15.92 6.37
CA THR A 161 5.92 16.80 6.55
C THR A 161 5.26 17.18 5.23
N GLY A 162 4.06 17.73 5.33
CA GLY A 162 3.36 18.40 4.24
C GLY A 162 2.78 19.73 4.71
N VAL A 163 2.78 20.69 3.80
CA VAL A 163 2.34 22.07 3.97
C VAL A 163 3.03 22.72 5.20
N PRO A 164 4.34 22.98 5.08
CA PRO A 164 5.25 22.76 3.95
C PRO A 164 5.92 21.39 3.93
N GLY A 165 6.43 20.99 2.75
CA GLY A 165 7.19 19.74 2.57
C GLY A 165 8.61 19.88 3.06
N ARG A 166 8.88 19.39 4.27
CA ARG A 166 10.20 19.40 4.93
C ARG A 166 10.54 18.05 5.51
N ILE A 167 11.80 17.82 5.70
CA ILE A 167 12.31 16.68 6.45
C ILE A 167 12.97 17.22 7.71
N PHE A 168 12.52 16.76 8.87
CA PHE A 168 13.11 17.08 10.15
C PHE A 168 13.95 15.92 10.65
N ARG A 169 15.06 16.23 11.31
CA ARG A 169 15.81 15.28 12.13
C ARG A 169 15.55 15.59 13.59
N VAL A 170 14.97 14.62 14.29
CA VAL A 170 14.60 14.71 15.71
C VAL A 170 15.50 13.77 16.51
N THR A 171 16.19 14.31 17.51
CA THR A 171 17.18 13.57 18.32
C THR A 171 16.69 13.30 19.73
N ALA A 172 15.76 14.13 20.23
CA ALA A 172 15.12 13.97 21.54
C ALA A 172 13.71 14.60 21.52
N PRO A 173 12.87 14.37 22.54
CA PRO A 173 11.55 15.01 22.62
C PRO A 173 11.65 16.53 22.53
N GLY A 174 10.93 17.13 21.57
CA GLY A 174 10.97 18.57 21.29
C GLY A 174 12.22 19.05 20.57
N GLU A 175 13.25 18.24 20.41
CA GLU A 175 14.52 18.62 19.79
C GLU A 175 14.57 18.15 18.33
N GLY A 176 13.96 18.90 17.44
CA GLY A 176 13.99 18.69 16.00
C GLY A 176 14.51 19.89 15.24
N ARG A 177 15.23 19.65 14.17
CA ARG A 177 15.70 20.66 13.24
C ARG A 177 15.36 20.27 11.81
N VAL A 178 15.16 21.26 10.94
CA VAL A 178 15.05 21.01 9.51
C VAL A 178 16.35 20.36 9.04
N PHE A 179 16.21 19.18 8.46
CA PHE A 179 17.30 18.43 7.85
C PHE A 179 17.40 18.77 6.36
N ASP A 180 16.24 18.90 5.70
CA ASP A 180 16.13 19.35 4.32
C ASP A 180 14.78 20.05 4.08
N ASP A 181 14.79 21.13 3.30
CA ASP A 181 13.61 21.79 2.77
C ASP A 181 13.53 21.47 1.28
N VAL A 182 12.65 20.54 0.92
CA VAL A 182 12.62 19.96 -0.43
C VAL A 182 12.06 20.90 -1.50
N GLY A 183 11.53 22.07 -1.10
CA GLY A 183 10.95 23.06 -2.02
C GLY A 183 9.71 22.54 -2.74
N ASP A 184 8.96 21.65 -2.13
CA ASP A 184 7.70 21.06 -2.61
C ASP A 184 6.63 21.12 -1.51
N GLU A 185 5.36 20.84 -1.84
CA GLU A 185 4.26 20.91 -0.87
C GLU A 185 4.33 19.80 0.17
N HIS A 186 4.65 18.58 -0.25
CA HIS A 186 4.64 17.40 0.61
C HIS A 186 5.86 16.52 0.38
N VAL A 187 6.42 15.98 1.47
CA VAL A 187 7.29 14.80 1.44
C VAL A 187 6.44 13.59 1.81
N ARG A 188 6.08 12.77 0.84
CA ARG A 188 5.10 11.68 1.00
C ARG A 188 5.66 10.42 1.61
N CYS A 189 6.91 10.12 1.33
CA CYS A 189 7.54 8.90 1.79
C CYS A 189 9.02 9.11 2.08
N LEU A 190 9.54 8.32 3.02
CA LEU A 190 10.94 8.24 3.39
C LEU A 190 11.41 6.79 3.34
N LEU A 191 12.66 6.61 2.93
CA LEU A 191 13.35 5.33 3.00
C LEU A 191 14.79 5.58 3.46
N MET A 192 15.22 4.89 4.51
CA MET A 192 16.63 4.84 4.93
C MET A 192 17.26 3.61 4.30
N ASP A 193 18.32 3.79 3.50
CA ASP A 193 19.03 2.68 2.89
C ASP A 193 20.15 2.11 3.81
N ALA A 194 20.70 1.00 3.40
CA ALA A 194 21.74 0.30 4.16
C ALA A 194 23.06 1.12 4.28
N GLN A 195 23.23 2.13 3.44
CA GLN A 195 24.40 3.03 3.45
C GLN A 195 24.16 4.27 4.34
N GLY A 196 22.99 4.37 4.98
CA GLY A 196 22.59 5.50 5.81
C GLY A 196 22.20 6.74 4.99
N ARG A 197 21.86 6.58 3.71
CA ARG A 197 21.32 7.63 2.88
C ARG A 197 19.82 7.68 3.02
N LEU A 198 19.25 8.88 3.18
CA LEU A 198 17.82 9.06 3.24
C LEU A 198 17.27 9.37 1.84
N TRP A 199 16.29 8.60 1.45
CA TRP A 199 15.54 8.81 0.22
C TRP A 199 14.18 9.38 0.55
N ALA A 200 13.73 10.35 -0.24
CA ALA A 200 12.44 11.01 -0.08
C ALA A 200 11.70 11.07 -1.41
N GLY A 201 10.41 10.79 -1.37
CA GLY A 201 9.49 11.00 -2.50
C GLY A 201 8.55 12.16 -2.18
N THR A 202 8.33 13.05 -3.14
CA THR A 202 7.52 14.26 -2.95
C THR A 202 6.20 14.23 -3.68
N SER A 203 5.28 15.11 -3.29
CA SER A 203 4.03 15.40 -4.00
C SER A 203 3.88 16.91 -4.21
N GLY A 204 3.51 17.24 -5.43
CA GLY A 204 3.51 18.56 -6.06
C GLY A 204 4.33 18.48 -7.33
N LYS A 205 5.63 18.26 -7.22
CA LYS A 205 6.57 18.09 -8.35
C LYS A 205 6.89 16.62 -8.66
N GLY A 206 6.69 15.71 -7.70
CA GLY A 206 6.98 14.28 -7.91
C GLY A 206 8.47 13.96 -7.99
N LEU A 207 9.26 14.54 -7.10
CA LEU A 207 10.71 14.36 -7.05
C LEU A 207 11.08 13.10 -6.24
N VAL A 208 12.13 12.43 -6.67
CA VAL A 208 12.88 11.49 -5.83
C VAL A 208 14.19 12.14 -5.43
N ILE A 209 14.36 12.38 -4.14
CA ILE A 209 15.52 13.07 -3.57
C ILE A 209 16.30 12.06 -2.74
N ARG A 210 17.62 12.07 -2.89
CA ARG A 210 18.54 11.31 -2.05
C ARG A 210 19.40 12.28 -1.23
N ILE A 211 19.40 12.08 0.08
CA ILE A 211 20.14 12.89 1.02
C ILE A 211 21.23 12.03 1.65
N ALA A 212 22.48 12.44 1.50
CA ALA A 212 23.62 11.76 2.08
C ALA A 212 23.67 11.95 3.61
N PRO A 213 24.41 11.12 4.36
CA PRO A 213 24.52 11.26 5.82
C PRO A 213 25.06 12.61 6.31
N ASP A 214 25.80 13.31 5.48
CA ASP A 214 26.31 14.68 5.71
C ASP A 214 25.27 15.77 5.44
N GLY A 215 24.07 15.41 4.96
CA GLY A 215 22.97 16.32 4.66
C GLY A 215 22.96 16.85 3.22
N VAL A 216 23.88 16.42 2.36
CA VAL A 216 23.88 16.85 0.95
C VAL A 216 22.73 16.16 0.20
N ALA A 217 21.74 16.95 -0.21
CA ALA A 217 20.60 16.51 -0.98
C ALA A 217 20.85 16.58 -2.49
N ARG A 218 20.35 15.59 -3.22
CA ARG A 218 20.36 15.55 -4.69
C ARG A 218 19.05 15.00 -5.21
N THR A 219 18.44 15.68 -6.17
CA THR A 219 17.34 15.13 -6.96
C THR A 219 17.89 14.06 -7.89
N ILE A 220 17.43 12.82 -7.69
CA ILE A 220 17.84 11.66 -8.49
C ILE A 220 16.89 11.48 -9.68
N TYR A 221 15.62 11.79 -9.46
CA TYR A 221 14.60 11.67 -10.48
C TYR A 221 13.58 12.81 -10.35
N ASP A 222 13.23 13.41 -11.48
CA ASP A 222 12.18 14.42 -11.61
C ASP A 222 11.09 13.81 -12.50
N SER A 223 9.94 13.55 -11.91
CA SER A 223 8.86 12.83 -12.56
C SER A 223 7.97 13.76 -13.37
N GLU A 224 7.52 13.31 -14.54
CA GLU A 224 6.40 13.95 -15.25
C GLU A 224 5.07 13.87 -14.48
N LYS A 225 5.01 13.10 -13.39
CA LYS A 225 3.84 12.92 -12.54
C LYS A 225 4.03 13.66 -11.23
N ALA A 226 2.92 14.11 -10.66
CA ALA A 226 2.96 15.00 -9.51
C ALA A 226 3.34 14.32 -8.19
N GLU A 227 3.37 12.99 -8.09
CA GLU A 227 3.56 12.32 -6.82
C GLU A 227 4.38 11.04 -6.89
N VAL A 228 5.30 10.89 -5.94
CA VAL A 228 5.99 9.67 -5.55
C VAL A 228 5.40 9.21 -4.23
N SER A 229 4.52 8.23 -4.25
CA SER A 229 3.70 7.86 -3.08
C SER A 229 4.38 6.91 -2.10
N SER A 230 5.36 6.14 -2.55
CA SER A 230 6.15 5.25 -1.67
C SER A 230 7.52 4.95 -2.26
N LEU A 231 8.44 4.49 -1.40
CA LEU A 231 9.77 4.02 -1.78
C LEU A 231 10.06 2.70 -1.07
N ALA A 232 10.71 1.79 -1.74
CA ALA A 232 11.14 0.51 -1.18
C ALA A 232 12.58 0.19 -1.59
N ALA A 233 13.33 -0.41 -0.67
CA ALA A 233 14.65 -0.93 -0.98
C ALA A 233 14.53 -2.25 -1.75
N GLY A 234 15.19 -2.33 -2.89
CA GLY A 234 15.38 -3.54 -3.65
C GLY A 234 16.71 -4.23 -3.32
N PRO A 235 17.00 -5.40 -3.94
CA PRO A 235 18.28 -6.05 -3.85
C PRO A 235 19.39 -5.14 -4.40
N GLU A 236 20.63 -5.32 -3.93
CA GLU A 236 21.82 -4.62 -4.42
C GLU A 236 21.78 -3.08 -4.30
N GLY A 237 20.97 -2.53 -3.38
CA GLY A 237 20.88 -1.09 -3.14
C GLY A 237 20.01 -0.32 -4.13
N GLN A 238 19.22 -1.02 -4.92
CA GLN A 238 18.19 -0.42 -5.75
C GLN A 238 17.10 0.22 -4.89
N VAL A 239 16.48 1.30 -5.39
CA VAL A 239 15.33 1.93 -4.78
C VAL A 239 14.19 1.94 -5.80
N TRP A 240 13.04 1.45 -5.38
CA TRP A 240 11.84 1.31 -6.19
C TRP A 240 10.76 2.23 -5.67
N GLY A 241 9.95 2.79 -6.54
CA GLY A 241 8.82 3.62 -6.11
C GLY A 241 7.77 3.81 -7.20
N PRO A 242 6.48 3.69 -6.88
CA PRO A 242 5.40 4.05 -7.78
C PRO A 242 5.29 5.57 -7.91
N ILE A 243 5.02 6.03 -9.11
CA ILE A 243 4.88 7.43 -9.48
C ILE A 243 3.47 7.65 -10.02
N THR A 244 2.69 8.53 -9.41
CA THR A 244 1.27 8.71 -9.73
C THR A 244 0.89 10.15 -10.04
N LYS A 245 -0.19 10.34 -10.78
CA LYS A 245 -0.61 11.67 -11.28
C LYS A 245 -1.40 12.52 -10.28
N ARG A 246 -1.82 12.04 -9.16
CA ARG A 246 -2.44 12.65 -7.96
C ARG A 246 -3.20 11.61 -7.16
N LEU A 247 -3.31 11.84 -5.86
CA LEU A 247 -3.97 10.94 -4.91
C LEU A 247 -5.43 10.60 -5.29
N VAL A 248 -6.14 11.53 -5.93
CA VAL A 248 -7.54 11.36 -6.32
C VAL A 248 -7.71 10.35 -7.44
N ASP A 249 -6.78 10.29 -8.39
CA ASP A 249 -6.81 9.30 -9.48
C ASP A 249 -6.36 7.91 -9.00
N ALA A 250 -5.52 7.84 -7.97
CA ALA A 250 -5.06 6.59 -7.37
C ALA A 250 -6.18 5.86 -6.61
N TYR A 251 -7.07 6.59 -5.94
CA TYR A 251 -8.19 5.99 -5.20
C TYR A 251 -9.21 5.27 -6.11
N VAL A 252 -9.33 5.67 -7.36
CA VAL A 252 -10.22 5.04 -8.34
C VAL A 252 -9.56 3.87 -9.05
N ARG A 253 -8.21 3.75 -9.02
CA ARG A 253 -7.44 2.76 -9.79
C ARG A 253 -6.75 1.67 -8.97
N PHE A 254 -6.84 1.68 -7.64
CA PHE A 254 -6.28 0.61 -6.80
C PHE A 254 -6.95 -0.77 -7.01
N VAL A 255 -7.98 -0.85 -7.86
CA VAL A 255 -8.62 -2.10 -8.30
C VAL A 255 -7.98 -2.63 -9.59
N ASP A 256 -7.11 -1.87 -10.24
CA ASP A 256 -6.49 -2.27 -11.51
C ASP A 256 -5.06 -2.81 -11.24
N PHE A 257 -4.97 -4.12 -11.01
CA PHE A 257 -3.71 -4.84 -10.78
C PHE A 257 -2.71 -4.72 -11.94
N ASP A 258 -3.18 -4.46 -13.17
CA ASP A 258 -2.34 -4.29 -14.35
C ASP A 258 -1.47 -3.02 -14.30
N PHE A 259 -1.95 -2.00 -13.60
CA PHE A 259 -1.23 -0.73 -13.47
C PHE A 259 0.06 -0.88 -12.63
N VAL A 260 0.02 -1.60 -11.52
CA VAL A 260 1.19 -1.81 -10.66
C VAL A 260 2.25 -2.67 -11.35
N ALA A 261 1.83 -3.74 -12.05
CA ALA A 261 2.75 -4.62 -12.77
C ALA A 261 3.40 -3.91 -13.98
N GLN A 262 2.65 -3.07 -14.70
CA GLN A 262 3.15 -2.30 -15.84
C GLN A 262 4.11 -1.18 -15.41
N TYR A 263 3.86 -0.55 -14.25
CA TYR A 263 4.75 0.47 -13.68
C TYR A 263 6.03 -0.13 -13.10
N MET A 264 5.96 -1.28 -12.46
CA MET A 264 7.17 -1.99 -11.97
C MET A 264 8.10 -2.34 -13.14
N LYS A 265 7.54 -2.77 -14.28
CA LYS A 265 8.32 -3.07 -15.48
C LYS A 265 8.95 -1.81 -16.10
N PHE A 266 8.25 -0.69 -16.09
CA PHE A 266 8.76 0.60 -16.58
C PHE A 266 9.92 1.13 -15.72
N PHE A 267 9.86 0.93 -14.41
CA PHE A 267 10.95 1.29 -13.49
C PHE A 267 12.18 0.42 -13.70
N ASP A 268 12.00 -0.88 -13.92
CA ASP A 268 13.07 -1.83 -14.19
C ASP A 268 13.85 -1.46 -15.47
N GLU A 269 13.16 -1.05 -16.51
CA GLU A 269 13.78 -0.67 -17.78
C GLU A 269 14.51 0.69 -17.73
N LYS A 270 14.01 1.68 -16.98
CA LYS A 270 14.61 3.04 -16.94
C LYS A 270 15.66 3.23 -15.84
N VAL A 271 15.51 2.62 -14.69
CA VAL A 271 16.47 2.76 -13.59
C VAL A 271 17.68 1.87 -13.78
N SER A 272 17.50 0.69 -14.39
CA SER A 272 18.61 -0.21 -14.72
C SER A 272 19.46 0.28 -15.91
N SER A 273 18.94 1.17 -16.74
CA SER A 273 19.63 1.70 -17.92
C SER A 273 20.43 2.98 -17.66
N THR A 274 20.40 3.55 -16.46
CA THR A 274 21.21 4.73 -16.11
C THR A 274 22.48 4.28 -15.40
N PRO A 275 23.67 4.37 -16.00
CA PRO A 275 24.91 4.07 -15.30
C PRO A 275 25.14 5.09 -14.18
N PHE A 276 25.47 4.59 -13.01
CA PHE A 276 25.84 5.37 -11.83
C PHE A 276 27.23 5.99 -11.98
#